data_d0a92147ef6bd42d0e1a6fdcc24f747f
#
_entry.id   d0a92147ef6bd42d0e1a6fdcc24f747f
#
_cell.length_a   1.000
_cell.length_b   1.000
_cell.length_c   1.000
_cell.angle_alpha   90.00
_cell.angle_beta   90.00
_cell.angle_gamma   90.00
#
_symmetry.space_group_name_H-M   'P 1'
#
loop_
_entity.id
_entity.type
_entity.pdbx_description
1 polymer ?
#
loop_
_entity_poly.entity_id
_entity_poly.type
_entity_poly.pdbx_seq_one_letter_code
_entity_poly.pdbx_strand_id
1 'polypeptide(L)'
;MRTLFDNIPLEQMNTSMTINATAPWLLSLYIAVAEEQGADVSKLQGTVQNDIIKEYLSRGTYICPPKPSLRMITDVAAYTREHLPKWNPMNVCSYHLQEAGATPEEELAFALATATAVLDDLKGKVPEEHFPAMVGRISFFVNAGIRFVTEMCKMRAFVELWDEICAERYGVEDPKFRRFRYGVQVNSLGLTEQQPENNVYRILIEMLAVTLSKNARARAVQLPAWNEALGLPRPWDQQWSLRMQQIMAFETDLLEYDDLFDGNPAVDRKVAALKEGARAELAQIDSMGGAVEAIEYMKSRLVDSNAERIMGIEDGGTTVVGVNRYQEAEESPLTAGDEAIMVADKDAEADQLARLATWKDARDDTAVQKALEAVRQAAATGTNIMIPSIEAAKVGVTTGEWGDVVRAAFGQYRAPTGVSKNPSNRTEGLEEIRAQVDAVSDKLGRRLKFLVGKPGLDGHSNGAEQIAARARDCGMDITYEGIRLTPDEIVTAAKAEEAHVVGLSILSGSHIPLIGELMEKMRAEGLGHIPVVVGGIIPEDDADRLRAMGVAKVYTPKDFELNRIMIDLVGLVDAAPLAAE
;
A
#
# COMPACT_ATOMS: atom_id res chain seq x y z
N MET A 1 -17.08 0.22 -16.39
CA MET A 1 -16.28 0.37 -17.64
C MET A 1 -17.03 1.08 -18.76
N ARG A 2 -18.19 0.61 -19.25
CA ARG A 2 -18.94 1.29 -20.33
C ARG A 2 -19.15 2.78 -20.07
N THR A 3 -19.72 3.13 -18.93
CA THR A 3 -19.95 4.54 -18.53
C THR A 3 -18.66 5.36 -18.44
N LEU A 4 -17.57 4.74 -17.94
CA LEU A 4 -16.27 5.42 -17.79
C LEU A 4 -15.63 5.75 -19.13
N PHE A 5 -15.77 4.85 -20.12
CA PHE A 5 -15.14 4.98 -21.42
C PHE A 5 -16.12 5.35 -22.56
N ASP A 6 -17.33 5.84 -22.17
CA ASP A 6 -18.29 6.30 -23.15
C ASP A 6 -17.74 7.47 -23.98
N ASN A 7 -17.82 7.35 -25.30
CA ASN A 7 -17.29 8.33 -26.26
C ASN A 7 -15.75 8.58 -26.18
N ILE A 8 -14.99 7.69 -25.54
CA ILE A 8 -13.53 7.79 -25.52
C ILE A 8 -12.94 6.85 -26.60
N PRO A 9 -12.14 7.37 -27.56
CA PRO A 9 -11.55 6.56 -28.62
C PRO A 9 -10.37 5.72 -28.10
N LEU A 10 -10.64 4.51 -27.61
CA LEU A 10 -9.68 3.66 -26.89
C LEU A 10 -8.42 3.31 -27.70
N GLU A 11 -8.51 3.22 -29.01
CA GLU A 11 -7.34 2.99 -29.89
C GLU A 11 -6.33 4.14 -29.88
N GLN A 12 -6.76 5.35 -29.53
CA GLN A 12 -5.95 6.57 -29.55
C GLN A 12 -5.46 6.98 -28.17
N MET A 13 -5.94 6.32 -27.11
CA MET A 13 -5.66 6.67 -25.73
C MET A 13 -4.62 5.72 -25.13
N ASN A 14 -3.86 6.24 -24.15
CA ASN A 14 -3.01 5.42 -23.29
C ASN A 14 -3.69 5.30 -21.94
N THR A 15 -4.17 4.10 -21.59
CA THR A 15 -4.91 3.85 -20.36
C THR A 15 -4.02 3.19 -19.32
N SER A 16 -3.86 3.82 -18.16
CA SER A 16 -3.14 3.24 -17.02
C SER A 16 -4.11 2.87 -15.91
N MET A 17 -3.96 1.65 -15.37
CA MET A 17 -4.79 1.11 -14.30
C MET A 17 -3.92 0.73 -13.11
N THR A 18 -4.22 1.29 -11.93
CA THR A 18 -3.50 0.99 -10.66
C THR A 18 -4.03 -0.28 -9.98
N ILE A 19 -4.42 -1.27 -10.76
CA ILE A 19 -5.11 -2.48 -10.30
C ILE A 19 -4.13 -3.63 -10.16
N ASN A 20 -4.24 -4.39 -9.07
CA ASN A 20 -3.33 -5.49 -8.72
C ASN A 20 -4.04 -6.85 -8.72
N ALA A 21 -4.62 -7.29 -7.62
CA ALA A 21 -5.22 -8.62 -7.52
C ALA A 21 -6.30 -8.91 -8.57
N THR A 22 -7.08 -7.91 -8.94
CA THR A 22 -8.11 -8.00 -9.99
C THR A 22 -7.64 -7.51 -11.36
N ALA A 23 -6.33 -7.38 -11.59
CA ALA A 23 -5.79 -6.90 -12.86
C ALA A 23 -6.24 -7.74 -14.08
N PRO A 24 -6.22 -9.07 -14.03
CA PRO A 24 -6.74 -9.88 -15.14
C PRO A 24 -8.21 -9.57 -15.44
N TRP A 25 -9.00 -9.37 -14.40
CA TRP A 25 -10.44 -9.08 -14.51
C TRP A 25 -10.71 -7.68 -15.08
N LEU A 26 -10.07 -6.64 -14.53
CA LEU A 26 -10.30 -5.26 -15.00
C LEU A 26 -9.79 -5.06 -16.43
N LEU A 27 -8.67 -5.70 -16.80
CA LEU A 27 -8.20 -5.72 -18.18
C LEU A 27 -9.20 -6.45 -19.09
N SER A 28 -9.80 -7.55 -18.65
CA SER A 28 -10.84 -8.27 -19.38
C SER A 28 -12.08 -7.41 -19.62
N LEU A 29 -12.54 -6.66 -18.60
CA LEU A 29 -13.63 -5.68 -18.75
C LEU A 29 -13.28 -4.56 -19.74
N TYR A 30 -12.04 -4.09 -19.73
CA TYR A 30 -11.57 -3.06 -20.66
C TYR A 30 -11.55 -3.55 -22.10
N ILE A 31 -11.04 -4.77 -22.32
CA ILE A 31 -11.02 -5.41 -23.64
C ILE A 31 -12.45 -5.64 -24.16
N ALA A 32 -13.34 -6.15 -23.30
CA ALA A 32 -14.74 -6.38 -23.68
C ALA A 32 -15.45 -5.07 -24.11
N VAL A 33 -15.20 -3.97 -23.41
CA VAL A 33 -15.74 -2.64 -23.78
C VAL A 33 -15.12 -2.13 -25.08
N ALA A 34 -13.82 -2.31 -25.29
CA ALA A 34 -13.14 -1.92 -26.51
C ALA A 34 -13.73 -2.67 -27.73
N GLU A 35 -13.95 -3.97 -27.62
CA GLU A 35 -14.61 -4.77 -28.68
C GLU A 35 -16.05 -4.33 -28.93
N GLU A 36 -16.83 -4.02 -27.89
CA GLU A 36 -18.19 -3.47 -28.03
C GLU A 36 -18.22 -2.13 -28.77
N GLN A 37 -17.21 -1.30 -28.56
CA GLN A 37 -17.03 -0.02 -29.29
C GLN A 37 -16.52 -0.20 -30.72
N GLY A 38 -16.19 -1.44 -31.13
CA GLY A 38 -15.60 -1.74 -32.45
C GLY A 38 -14.12 -1.37 -32.58
N ALA A 39 -13.43 -1.18 -31.46
CA ALA A 39 -12.01 -0.87 -31.46
C ALA A 39 -11.16 -2.10 -31.80
N ASP A 40 -10.07 -1.88 -32.53
CA ASP A 40 -9.06 -2.89 -32.79
C ASP A 40 -8.22 -3.13 -31.54
N VAL A 41 -8.43 -4.27 -30.88
CA VAL A 41 -7.77 -4.65 -29.63
C VAL A 41 -6.24 -4.60 -29.77
N SER A 42 -5.69 -4.92 -30.94
CA SER A 42 -4.23 -4.88 -31.19
C SER A 42 -3.63 -3.47 -31.12
N LYS A 43 -4.46 -2.43 -31.23
CA LYS A 43 -4.03 -1.03 -31.13
C LYS A 43 -4.08 -0.47 -29.72
N LEU A 44 -4.78 -1.15 -28.79
CA LEU A 44 -4.89 -0.70 -27.43
C LEU A 44 -3.50 -0.57 -26.80
N GLN A 45 -3.29 0.54 -26.10
CA GLN A 45 -2.04 0.82 -25.42
C GLN A 45 -2.29 1.28 -23.99
N GLY A 46 -1.44 0.86 -23.09
CA GLY A 46 -1.62 1.18 -21.69
C GLY A 46 -0.72 0.38 -20.76
N THR A 47 -1.08 0.42 -19.51
CA THR A 47 -0.39 -0.27 -18.42
C THR A 47 -1.42 -0.76 -17.41
N VAL A 48 -1.30 -2.00 -16.96
CA VAL A 48 -1.92 -2.47 -15.73
C VAL A 48 -0.84 -2.67 -14.68
N GLN A 49 -1.09 -2.25 -13.45
CA GLN A 49 -0.07 -2.35 -12.38
C GLN A 49 0.28 -3.80 -12.11
N ASN A 50 -0.69 -4.64 -11.77
CA ASN A 50 -0.53 -6.09 -11.71
C ASN A 50 0.67 -6.54 -10.85
N ASP A 51 1.00 -5.76 -9.81
CA ASP A 51 2.06 -6.03 -8.85
C ASP A 51 1.46 -6.57 -7.55
N ILE A 52 1.37 -7.89 -7.45
CA ILE A 52 0.73 -8.52 -6.31
C ILE A 52 1.67 -8.70 -5.12
N ILE A 53 3.00 -8.81 -5.32
CA ILE A 53 3.94 -9.05 -4.23
C ILE A 53 3.91 -7.90 -3.23
N LYS A 54 3.92 -6.66 -3.70
CA LYS A 54 3.79 -5.49 -2.82
C LYS A 54 2.47 -5.45 -2.03
N GLU A 55 1.41 -6.08 -2.53
CA GLU A 55 0.14 -6.15 -1.81
C GLU A 55 0.24 -7.00 -0.55
N TYR A 56 1.03 -8.06 -0.58
CA TYR A 56 1.32 -8.86 0.62
C TYR A 56 2.21 -8.11 1.62
N LEU A 57 3.02 -7.17 1.14
CA LEU A 57 3.98 -6.42 1.95
C LEU A 57 3.38 -5.16 2.60
N SER A 58 2.51 -4.42 1.88
CA SER A 58 2.17 -3.05 2.29
C SER A 58 0.69 -2.64 2.16
N ARG A 59 -0.11 -3.31 1.32
CA ARG A 59 -1.47 -2.84 0.99
C ARG A 59 -2.59 -3.83 1.30
N GLY A 60 -2.29 -5.10 1.42
CA GLY A 60 -3.26 -6.15 1.76
C GLY A 60 -4.39 -6.37 0.76
N THR A 61 -4.28 -5.89 -0.50
CA THR A 61 -5.31 -6.03 -1.53
C THR A 61 -5.07 -7.22 -2.44
N TYR A 62 -5.09 -8.43 -1.87
CA TYR A 62 -4.92 -9.69 -2.58
C TYR A 62 -6.19 -10.58 -2.49
N ILE A 63 -6.33 -11.56 -3.39
CA ILE A 63 -7.48 -12.47 -3.46
C ILE A 63 -7.08 -13.88 -3.03
N CYS A 64 -5.88 -14.34 -3.37
CA CYS A 64 -5.41 -15.71 -3.21
C CYS A 64 -3.93 -15.76 -2.81
N PRO A 65 -3.35 -16.95 -2.56
CA PRO A 65 -1.95 -17.10 -2.18
C PRO A 65 -0.95 -16.55 -3.20
N PRO A 66 0.32 -16.30 -2.80
CA PRO A 66 1.34 -15.66 -3.67
C PRO A 66 1.62 -16.41 -4.98
N LYS A 67 1.81 -17.73 -4.96
CA LYS A 67 2.14 -18.51 -6.17
C LYS A 67 1.04 -18.48 -7.24
N PRO A 68 -0.25 -18.74 -6.93
CA PRO A 68 -1.33 -18.53 -7.88
C PRO A 68 -1.43 -17.08 -8.39
N SER A 69 -1.17 -16.11 -7.53
CA SER A 69 -1.18 -14.70 -7.91
C SER A 69 -0.05 -14.38 -8.91
N LEU A 70 1.16 -14.89 -8.67
CA LEU A 70 2.27 -14.75 -9.62
C LEU A 70 1.94 -15.37 -10.98
N ARG A 71 1.30 -16.54 -10.99
CA ARG A 71 0.82 -17.17 -12.23
C ARG A 71 -0.15 -16.26 -12.98
N MET A 72 -1.11 -15.63 -12.30
CA MET A 72 -2.05 -14.71 -12.95
C MET A 72 -1.35 -13.49 -13.57
N ILE A 73 -0.28 -12.99 -12.95
CA ILE A 73 0.56 -11.92 -13.53
C ILE A 73 1.15 -12.39 -14.88
N THR A 74 1.74 -13.56 -14.91
CA THR A 74 2.38 -14.09 -16.11
C THR A 74 1.36 -14.53 -17.17
N ASP A 75 0.15 -14.92 -16.78
CA ASP A 75 -0.98 -15.12 -17.71
C ASP A 75 -1.35 -13.82 -18.45
N VAL A 76 -1.43 -12.69 -17.74
CA VAL A 76 -1.63 -11.36 -18.34
C VAL A 76 -0.48 -11.02 -19.28
N ALA A 77 0.77 -11.28 -18.86
CA ALA A 77 1.95 -10.99 -19.68
C ALA A 77 1.96 -11.79 -20.98
N ALA A 78 1.67 -13.10 -20.92
CA ALA A 78 1.60 -13.96 -22.09
C ALA A 78 0.47 -13.54 -23.04
N TYR A 79 -0.73 -13.26 -22.52
CA TYR A 79 -1.87 -12.80 -23.30
C TYR A 79 -1.60 -11.46 -24.01
N THR A 80 -1.08 -10.48 -23.27
CA THR A 80 -0.82 -9.15 -23.82
C THR A 80 0.29 -9.15 -24.87
N ARG A 81 1.25 -10.06 -24.77
CA ARG A 81 2.26 -10.26 -25.82
C ARG A 81 1.62 -10.58 -27.17
N GLU A 82 0.61 -11.42 -27.18
CA GLU A 82 -0.02 -11.92 -28.41
C GLU A 82 -1.09 -10.95 -28.96
N HIS A 83 -1.90 -10.41 -28.07
CA HIS A 83 -3.14 -9.71 -28.45
C HIS A 83 -3.06 -8.19 -28.29
N LEU A 84 -2.23 -7.67 -27.37
CA LEU A 84 -2.08 -6.23 -27.07
C LEU A 84 -0.60 -5.81 -27.15
N PRO A 85 -0.01 -5.76 -28.34
CA PRO A 85 1.43 -5.55 -28.51
C PRO A 85 1.97 -4.23 -27.94
N LYS A 86 1.13 -3.26 -27.59
CA LYS A 86 1.51 -1.97 -26.99
C LYS A 86 1.18 -1.87 -25.51
N TRP A 87 0.73 -2.97 -24.87
CA TRP A 87 0.35 -2.97 -23.47
C TRP A 87 1.53 -3.35 -22.55
N ASN A 88 1.73 -2.63 -21.48
CA ASN A 88 2.65 -3.02 -20.40
C ASN A 88 1.91 -3.92 -19.41
N PRO A 89 2.28 -5.20 -19.30
CA PRO A 89 1.53 -6.17 -18.48
C PRO A 89 1.75 -6.03 -16.98
N MET A 90 2.82 -5.30 -16.59
CA MET A 90 3.19 -5.11 -15.20
C MET A 90 3.89 -3.76 -15.00
N ASN A 91 3.58 -3.16 -13.86
CA ASN A 91 4.28 -1.99 -13.32
C ASN A 91 4.64 -2.28 -11.86
N VAL A 92 5.92 -2.56 -11.60
CA VAL A 92 6.42 -2.80 -10.23
C VAL A 92 6.33 -1.50 -9.43
N CYS A 93 5.61 -1.55 -8.31
CA CYS A 93 5.22 -0.36 -7.59
C CYS A 93 5.84 -0.33 -6.20
N SER A 94 7.01 0.29 -6.05
CA SER A 94 7.75 0.33 -4.80
C SER A 94 7.43 1.53 -3.91
N TYR A 95 6.70 2.53 -4.40
CA TYR A 95 6.38 3.68 -3.54
C TYR A 95 5.59 3.28 -2.28
N HIS A 96 4.73 2.26 -2.37
CA HIS A 96 4.03 1.71 -1.21
C HIS A 96 4.97 1.07 -0.17
N LEU A 97 6.10 0.52 -0.62
CA LEU A 97 7.10 -0.08 0.27
C LEU A 97 7.78 1.00 1.11
N GLN A 98 8.14 2.12 0.48
CA GLN A 98 8.72 3.24 1.19
C GLN A 98 7.70 3.90 2.14
N GLU A 99 6.44 4.01 1.75
CA GLU A 99 5.36 4.45 2.64
C GLU A 99 5.15 3.47 3.81
N ALA A 100 5.46 2.19 3.62
CA ALA A 100 5.47 1.19 4.69
C ALA A 100 6.75 1.20 5.54
N GLY A 101 7.71 2.06 5.23
CA GLY A 101 8.92 2.28 6.01
C GLY A 101 10.22 1.78 5.40
N ALA A 102 10.23 1.29 4.15
CA ALA A 102 11.45 0.84 3.49
C ALA A 102 12.52 1.94 3.47
N THR A 103 13.75 1.56 3.80
CA THR A 103 14.94 2.38 3.51
C THR A 103 15.17 2.45 2.00
N PRO A 104 16.01 3.39 1.50
CA PRO A 104 16.34 3.44 0.08
C PRO A 104 16.93 2.14 -0.47
N GLU A 105 17.75 1.45 0.32
CA GLU A 105 18.35 0.17 -0.03
C GLU A 105 17.32 -0.96 -0.09
N GLU A 106 16.38 -1.00 0.86
CA GLU A 106 15.26 -1.95 0.89
C GLU A 106 14.28 -1.69 -0.27
N GLU A 107 13.96 -0.44 -0.58
CA GLU A 107 13.10 -0.11 -1.74
C GLU A 107 13.73 -0.60 -3.04
N LEU A 108 15.03 -0.35 -3.26
CA LEU A 108 15.78 -0.85 -4.40
C LEU A 108 15.70 -2.38 -4.50
N ALA A 109 16.02 -3.06 -3.41
CA ALA A 109 16.11 -4.53 -3.38
C ALA A 109 14.72 -5.18 -3.57
N PHE A 110 13.71 -4.73 -2.85
CA PHE A 110 12.38 -5.35 -2.86
C PHE A 110 11.66 -5.12 -4.20
N ALA A 111 11.83 -3.93 -4.82
CA ALA A 111 11.31 -3.67 -6.15
C ALA A 111 11.96 -4.57 -7.21
N LEU A 112 13.29 -4.67 -7.19
CA LEU A 112 14.03 -5.49 -8.15
C LEU A 112 13.79 -6.99 -7.91
N ALA A 113 13.69 -7.45 -6.66
CA ALA A 113 13.31 -8.83 -6.33
C ALA A 113 11.89 -9.17 -6.82
N THR A 114 10.95 -8.23 -6.72
CA THR A 114 9.60 -8.40 -7.28
C THR A 114 9.64 -8.56 -8.80
N ALA A 115 10.41 -7.71 -9.48
CA ALA A 115 10.57 -7.80 -10.94
C ALA A 115 11.22 -9.12 -11.37
N THR A 116 12.27 -9.54 -10.68
CA THR A 116 12.97 -10.81 -10.98
C THR A 116 12.08 -12.02 -10.73
N ALA A 117 11.27 -12.05 -9.66
CA ALA A 117 10.32 -13.13 -9.41
C ALA A 117 9.33 -13.32 -10.57
N VAL A 118 8.84 -12.23 -11.15
CA VAL A 118 7.95 -12.29 -12.32
C VAL A 118 8.71 -12.75 -13.57
N LEU A 119 9.92 -12.26 -13.80
CA LEU A 119 10.74 -12.67 -14.95
C LEU A 119 11.16 -14.14 -14.87
N ASP A 120 11.50 -14.62 -13.69
CA ASP A 120 11.87 -16.04 -13.48
C ASP A 120 10.67 -16.96 -13.74
N ASP A 121 9.46 -16.59 -13.30
CA ASP A 121 8.23 -17.34 -13.58
C ASP A 121 7.83 -17.27 -15.07
N LEU A 122 8.10 -16.13 -15.73
CA LEU A 122 7.82 -15.96 -17.15
C LEU A 122 8.79 -16.69 -18.07
N LYS A 123 10.05 -16.88 -17.60
CA LYS A 123 11.09 -17.59 -18.34
C LYS A 123 10.67 -19.05 -18.54
N GLY A 124 10.61 -19.46 -19.81
CA GLY A 124 10.11 -20.78 -20.19
C GLY A 124 8.60 -20.85 -20.47
N LYS A 125 7.83 -19.81 -20.13
CA LYS A 125 6.40 -19.67 -20.53
C LYS A 125 6.24 -18.90 -21.84
N VAL A 126 7.26 -18.16 -22.25
CA VAL A 126 7.33 -17.45 -23.53
C VAL A 126 8.50 -17.97 -24.34
N PRO A 127 8.43 -17.96 -25.69
CA PRO A 127 9.55 -18.30 -26.53
C PRO A 127 10.80 -17.45 -26.21
N GLU A 128 11.97 -18.08 -26.25
CA GLU A 128 13.24 -17.46 -25.83
C GLU A 128 13.53 -16.17 -26.61
N GLU A 129 13.25 -16.18 -27.91
CA GLU A 129 13.42 -15.02 -28.80
C GLU A 129 12.53 -13.82 -28.44
N HIS A 130 11.46 -14.03 -27.70
CA HIS A 130 10.54 -12.96 -27.26
C HIS A 130 10.81 -12.47 -25.82
N PHE A 131 11.59 -13.23 -25.05
CA PHE A 131 11.84 -12.91 -23.64
C PHE A 131 12.48 -11.52 -23.44
N PRO A 132 13.50 -11.08 -24.22
CA PRO A 132 14.06 -9.73 -24.09
C PRO A 132 13.04 -8.63 -24.27
N ALA A 133 12.10 -8.80 -25.19
CA ALA A 133 11.03 -7.83 -25.41
C ALA A 133 10.06 -7.79 -24.22
N MET A 134 9.82 -8.91 -23.53
CA MET A 134 9.01 -8.96 -22.31
C MET A 134 9.70 -8.25 -21.15
N VAL A 135 11.01 -8.44 -20.97
CA VAL A 135 11.81 -7.67 -19.99
C VAL A 135 11.65 -6.17 -20.24
N GLY A 136 11.78 -5.73 -21.48
CA GLY A 136 11.61 -4.32 -21.88
C GLY A 136 10.19 -3.77 -21.69
N ARG A 137 9.19 -4.60 -21.37
CA ARG A 137 7.80 -4.18 -21.08
C ARG A 137 7.49 -4.02 -19.60
N ILE A 138 8.34 -4.51 -18.72
CA ILE A 138 8.20 -4.20 -17.29
C ILE A 138 8.47 -2.70 -17.11
N SER A 139 7.61 -2.05 -16.39
CA SER A 139 7.77 -0.66 -15.95
C SER A 139 7.74 -0.58 -14.42
N PHE A 140 8.15 0.55 -13.88
CA PHE A 140 8.25 0.75 -12.43
C PHE A 140 7.55 2.03 -12.01
N PHE A 141 7.12 2.07 -10.75
CA PHE A 141 6.61 3.27 -10.13
C PHE A 141 7.20 3.35 -8.73
N VAL A 142 8.23 4.18 -8.59
CA VAL A 142 9.07 4.27 -7.38
C VAL A 142 8.75 5.52 -6.58
N ASN A 143 9.37 5.68 -5.42
CA ASN A 143 9.14 6.79 -4.52
C ASN A 143 10.28 7.81 -4.54
N ALA A 144 9.98 9.06 -4.15
CA ALA A 144 10.96 10.09 -3.82
C ALA A 144 10.56 10.81 -2.52
N GLY A 145 11.39 10.68 -1.49
CA GLY A 145 11.20 11.32 -0.18
C GLY A 145 12.04 12.60 -0.02
N ILE A 146 11.97 13.17 1.18
CA ILE A 146 12.56 14.49 1.50
C ILE A 146 14.11 14.51 1.49
N ARG A 147 14.77 13.35 1.59
CA ARG A 147 16.23 13.23 1.58
C ARG A 147 16.79 13.47 0.17
N PHE A 148 16.64 14.68 -0.34
CA PHE A 148 16.90 15.11 -1.71
C PHE A 148 18.08 14.42 -2.42
N VAL A 149 19.31 14.49 -1.86
CA VAL A 149 20.49 13.90 -2.50
C VAL A 149 20.42 12.37 -2.49
N THR A 150 19.92 11.77 -1.42
CA THR A 150 19.76 10.31 -1.34
C THR A 150 18.76 9.80 -2.36
N GLU A 151 17.62 10.47 -2.50
CA GLU A 151 16.58 10.10 -3.46
C GLU A 151 17.05 10.27 -4.91
N MET A 152 17.75 11.35 -5.22
CA MET A 152 18.39 11.55 -6.51
C MET A 152 19.38 10.41 -6.84
N CYS A 153 20.20 10.00 -5.88
CA CYS A 153 21.15 8.88 -6.05
C CYS A 153 20.42 7.53 -6.17
N LYS A 154 19.30 7.35 -5.47
CA LYS A 154 18.47 6.13 -5.56
C LYS A 154 17.92 5.93 -6.98
N MET A 155 17.46 7.00 -7.63
CA MET A 155 17.00 6.90 -9.03
C MET A 155 18.11 6.41 -9.96
N ARG A 156 19.34 6.89 -9.79
CA ARG A 156 20.51 6.43 -10.56
C ARG A 156 20.84 4.98 -10.25
N ALA A 157 20.81 4.59 -8.96
CA ALA A 157 21.05 3.21 -8.54
C ALA A 157 20.01 2.24 -9.14
N PHE A 158 18.75 2.60 -9.22
CA PHE A 158 17.72 1.81 -9.90
C PHE A 158 18.05 1.56 -11.37
N VAL A 159 18.42 2.62 -12.10
CA VAL A 159 18.75 2.52 -13.53
C VAL A 159 19.92 1.57 -13.75
N GLU A 160 20.99 1.73 -12.96
CA GLU A 160 22.20 0.91 -13.09
C GLU A 160 21.99 -0.55 -12.68
N LEU A 161 21.34 -0.80 -11.53
CA LEU A 161 21.06 -2.16 -11.04
C LEU A 161 20.13 -2.93 -11.98
N TRP A 162 19.12 -2.27 -12.54
CA TRP A 162 18.23 -2.91 -13.49
C TRP A 162 18.94 -3.30 -14.79
N ASP A 163 19.80 -2.43 -15.33
CA ASP A 163 20.61 -2.73 -16.51
C ASP A 163 21.53 -3.95 -16.26
N GLU A 164 22.21 -3.96 -15.10
CA GLU A 164 23.06 -5.08 -14.66
C GLU A 164 22.27 -6.40 -14.54
N ILE A 165 21.14 -6.39 -13.85
CA ILE A 165 20.29 -7.58 -13.68
C ILE A 165 19.81 -8.09 -15.04
N CYS A 166 19.37 -7.22 -15.92
CA CYS A 166 18.89 -7.61 -17.24
C CYS A 166 20.02 -8.21 -18.09
N ALA A 167 21.22 -7.64 -18.02
CA ALA A 167 22.37 -8.15 -18.77
C ALA A 167 22.92 -9.46 -18.19
N GLU A 168 23.16 -9.50 -16.89
CA GLU A 168 23.90 -10.58 -16.25
C GLU A 168 23.02 -11.79 -15.91
N ARG A 169 21.82 -11.58 -15.34
CA ARG A 169 20.92 -12.67 -14.94
C ARG A 169 20.10 -13.20 -16.13
N TYR A 170 19.72 -12.33 -17.06
CA TYR A 170 18.80 -12.69 -18.14
C TYR A 170 19.44 -12.71 -19.53
N GLY A 171 20.69 -12.27 -19.70
CA GLY A 171 21.41 -12.28 -20.96
C GLY A 171 20.79 -11.37 -22.03
N VAL A 172 20.10 -10.29 -21.62
CA VAL A 172 19.50 -9.33 -22.56
C VAL A 172 20.59 -8.46 -23.17
N GLU A 173 20.89 -8.67 -24.42
CA GLU A 173 21.98 -7.96 -25.12
C GLU A 173 21.61 -6.53 -25.54
N ASP A 174 20.37 -6.34 -26.08
CA ASP A 174 19.91 -5.04 -26.57
C ASP A 174 19.62 -4.07 -25.42
N PRO A 175 20.38 -2.95 -25.28
CA PRO A 175 20.18 -1.97 -24.24
C PRO A 175 18.77 -1.35 -24.25
N LYS A 176 18.06 -1.38 -25.36
CA LYS A 176 16.68 -0.91 -25.47
C LYS A 176 15.75 -1.65 -24.52
N PHE A 177 15.95 -2.94 -24.32
CA PHE A 177 15.11 -3.79 -23.47
C PHE A 177 15.59 -3.79 -21.99
N ARG A 178 16.76 -3.26 -21.70
CA ARG A 178 17.29 -3.11 -20.34
C ARG A 178 16.96 -1.77 -19.69
N ARG A 179 16.28 -0.88 -20.37
CA ARG A 179 15.95 0.45 -19.84
C ARG A 179 15.02 0.36 -18.63
N PHE A 180 15.43 0.97 -17.53
CA PHE A 180 14.56 1.20 -16.38
C PHE A 180 13.52 2.28 -16.71
N ARG A 181 12.32 1.83 -17.08
CA ARG A 181 11.22 2.73 -17.47
C ARG A 181 10.33 2.96 -16.26
N TYR A 182 10.34 4.14 -15.70
CA TYR A 182 9.66 4.39 -14.45
C TYR A 182 8.97 5.76 -14.38
N GLY A 183 7.95 5.83 -13.52
CA GLY A 183 7.39 7.04 -12.94
C GLY A 183 7.74 7.12 -11.46
N VAL A 184 7.50 8.26 -10.86
CA VAL A 184 7.78 8.52 -9.44
C VAL A 184 6.53 9.05 -8.76
N GLN A 185 6.19 8.47 -7.61
CA GLN A 185 5.30 9.06 -6.61
C GLN A 185 6.15 9.83 -5.62
N VAL A 186 5.92 11.12 -5.49
CA VAL A 186 6.49 11.91 -4.40
C VAL A 186 5.86 11.48 -3.08
N ASN A 187 6.66 11.40 -2.03
CA ASN A 187 6.31 10.75 -0.78
C ASN A 187 5.20 11.48 -0.01
N SER A 188 4.19 10.75 0.45
CA SER A 188 3.18 11.25 1.36
C SER A 188 3.45 10.90 2.83
N LEU A 189 4.31 9.91 3.14
CA LEU A 189 4.66 9.50 4.50
C LEU A 189 5.30 10.63 5.33
N GLY A 190 6.00 11.55 4.66
CA GLY A 190 6.64 12.71 5.28
C GLY A 190 5.72 13.91 5.49
N LEU A 191 4.49 13.87 4.97
CA LEU A 191 3.52 14.95 5.15
C LEU A 191 2.96 14.94 6.56
N THR A 192 2.70 16.13 7.11
CA THR A 192 2.27 16.32 8.50
C THR A 192 0.92 17.03 8.57
N GLU A 193 0.15 16.69 9.59
CA GLU A 193 -1.07 17.41 9.95
C GLU A 193 -0.73 18.75 10.61
N GLN A 194 0.37 18.75 11.39
CA GLN A 194 0.86 19.95 12.06
C GLN A 194 1.49 20.90 11.04
N GLN A 195 1.04 22.18 11.05
CA GLN A 195 1.49 23.19 10.10
C GLN A 195 1.47 22.67 8.65
N PRO A 196 0.28 22.28 8.14
CA PRO A 196 0.17 21.54 6.89
C PRO A 196 0.64 22.32 5.66
N GLU A 197 0.70 23.63 5.72
CA GLU A 197 1.28 24.49 4.68
C GLU A 197 2.76 24.15 4.39
N ASN A 198 3.50 23.66 5.38
CA ASN A 198 4.88 23.23 5.20
C ASN A 198 5.00 22.04 4.24
N ASN A 199 3.93 21.29 4.02
CA ASN A 199 3.92 20.17 3.08
C ASN A 199 4.14 20.63 1.63
N VAL A 200 3.74 21.84 1.28
CA VAL A 200 4.02 22.43 -0.05
C VAL A 200 5.53 22.44 -0.33
N TYR A 201 6.33 22.88 0.65
CA TYR A 201 7.79 22.93 0.53
C TYR A 201 8.42 21.54 0.51
N ARG A 202 7.89 20.59 1.28
CA ARG A 202 8.34 19.19 1.28
C ARG A 202 8.14 18.58 -0.09
N ILE A 203 6.93 18.66 -0.63
CA ILE A 203 6.57 18.14 -1.96
C ILE A 203 7.44 18.78 -3.05
N LEU A 204 7.71 20.08 -2.97
CA LEU A 204 8.57 20.78 -3.93
C LEU A 204 10.00 20.23 -3.91
N ILE A 205 10.60 20.04 -2.73
CA ILE A 205 11.96 19.52 -2.57
C ILE A 205 12.04 18.07 -3.09
N GLU A 206 11.06 17.25 -2.79
CA GLU A 206 10.98 15.87 -3.26
C GLU A 206 10.83 15.79 -4.78
N MET A 207 10.03 16.67 -5.38
CA MET A 207 9.90 16.79 -6.83
C MET A 207 11.21 17.22 -7.48
N LEU A 208 11.98 18.13 -6.84
CA LEU A 208 13.31 18.53 -7.32
C LEU A 208 14.28 17.34 -7.38
N ALA A 209 14.25 16.43 -6.41
CA ALA A 209 15.08 15.22 -6.44
C ALA A 209 14.86 14.38 -7.69
N VAL A 210 13.63 14.33 -8.18
CA VAL A 210 13.26 13.59 -9.40
C VAL A 210 13.68 14.37 -10.66
N THR A 211 13.31 15.63 -10.73
CA THR A 211 13.46 16.44 -11.96
C THR A 211 14.91 16.83 -12.24
N LEU A 212 15.76 16.90 -11.23
CA LEU A 212 17.19 17.16 -11.37
C LEU A 212 18.03 15.89 -11.63
N SER A 213 17.46 14.70 -11.50
CA SER A 213 18.10 13.43 -11.88
C SER A 213 17.95 13.16 -13.38
N LYS A 214 18.45 14.02 -14.25
CA LYS A 214 18.20 13.95 -15.70
C LYS A 214 18.80 12.71 -16.37
N ASN A 215 19.96 12.23 -15.92
CA ASN A 215 20.57 11.01 -16.43
C ASN A 215 19.80 9.74 -16.02
N ALA A 216 19.06 9.81 -14.90
CA ALA A 216 18.13 8.76 -14.46
C ALA A 216 16.67 9.16 -14.75
N ARG A 217 16.39 9.53 -15.96
CA ARG A 217 15.16 10.19 -16.41
C ARG A 217 13.88 9.43 -16.09
N ALA A 218 13.11 9.92 -15.11
CA ALA A 218 11.72 9.51 -14.89
C ALA A 218 10.80 9.95 -16.04
N ARG A 219 9.78 9.17 -16.36
CA ARG A 219 8.80 9.47 -17.40
C ARG A 219 7.61 10.28 -16.92
N ALA A 220 7.31 10.17 -15.65
CA ALA A 220 6.20 10.85 -15.01
C ALA A 220 6.55 11.12 -13.54
N VAL A 221 5.99 12.17 -12.98
CA VAL A 221 5.99 12.44 -11.55
C VAL A 221 4.57 12.73 -11.10
N GLN A 222 4.16 12.08 -10.02
CA GLN A 222 2.89 12.30 -9.35
C GLN A 222 3.15 12.93 -8.00
N LEU A 223 2.43 14.01 -7.69
CA LEU A 223 2.55 14.73 -6.43
C LEU A 223 1.29 14.49 -5.60
N PRO A 224 1.41 14.27 -4.27
CA PRO A 224 0.27 14.28 -3.36
C PRO A 224 -0.32 15.68 -3.24
N ALA A 225 -1.53 15.79 -2.72
CA ALA A 225 -2.05 17.07 -2.29
C ALA A 225 -1.36 17.51 -0.99
N TRP A 226 -1.18 18.81 -0.79
CA TRP A 226 -0.53 19.38 0.39
C TRP A 226 -1.22 18.99 1.70
N ASN A 227 -2.54 18.78 1.66
CA ASN A 227 -3.40 18.43 2.80
C ASN A 227 -3.74 16.93 2.88
N GLU A 228 -3.03 16.06 2.18
CA GLU A 228 -3.31 14.61 2.18
C GLU A 228 -3.24 13.99 3.58
N ALA A 229 -2.39 14.53 4.46
CA ALA A 229 -2.33 14.12 5.87
C ALA A 229 -3.59 14.46 6.70
N LEU A 230 -4.44 15.36 6.20
CA LEU A 230 -5.69 15.76 6.87
C LEU A 230 -6.90 14.95 6.42
N GLY A 231 -6.84 14.30 5.26
CA GLY A 231 -7.94 13.51 4.69
C GLY A 231 -8.03 13.61 3.17
N LEU A 232 -9.26 13.45 2.63
CA LEU A 232 -9.49 13.48 1.18
C LEU A 232 -9.32 14.91 0.63
N PRO A 233 -8.41 15.13 -0.34
CA PRO A 233 -8.17 16.45 -0.91
C PRO A 233 -9.35 16.89 -1.81
N ARG A 234 -9.62 18.17 -1.79
CA ARG A 234 -10.57 18.82 -2.72
C ARG A 234 -9.90 19.04 -4.09
N PRO A 235 -10.68 19.28 -5.15
CA PRO A 235 -10.12 19.53 -6.48
C PRO A 235 -9.11 20.69 -6.54
N TRP A 236 -9.29 21.77 -5.79
CA TRP A 236 -8.36 22.90 -5.77
C TRP A 236 -7.05 22.57 -5.01
N ASP A 237 -7.08 21.67 -4.04
CA ASP A 237 -5.88 21.22 -3.34
C ASP A 237 -4.95 20.47 -4.31
N GLN A 238 -5.52 19.63 -5.18
CA GLN A 238 -4.79 18.96 -6.26
C GLN A 238 -4.26 19.94 -7.31
N GLN A 239 -4.92 21.06 -7.52
CA GLN A 239 -4.45 22.08 -8.45
C GLN A 239 -3.08 22.65 -8.04
N TRP A 240 -2.79 22.74 -6.74
CA TRP A 240 -1.48 23.22 -6.27
C TRP A 240 -0.34 22.30 -6.72
N SER A 241 -0.53 21.00 -6.65
CA SER A 241 0.43 20.01 -7.14
C SER A 241 0.68 20.15 -8.64
N LEU A 242 -0.36 20.40 -9.42
CA LEU A 242 -0.23 20.68 -10.85
C LEU A 242 0.51 22.01 -11.10
N ARG A 243 0.20 23.08 -10.34
CA ARG A 243 0.86 24.38 -10.49
C ARG A 243 2.34 24.32 -10.12
N MET A 244 2.73 23.59 -9.08
CA MET A 244 4.16 23.37 -8.77
C MET A 244 4.94 22.83 -9.96
N GLN A 245 4.41 21.82 -10.65
CA GLN A 245 5.04 21.25 -11.84
C GLN A 245 5.14 22.27 -12.98
N GLN A 246 4.08 23.05 -13.21
CA GLN A 246 4.04 24.06 -14.26
C GLN A 246 5.00 25.23 -13.98
N ILE A 247 5.05 25.72 -12.74
CA ILE A 247 6.00 26.74 -12.32
C ILE A 247 7.43 26.26 -12.55
N MET A 248 7.76 25.06 -12.13
CA MET A 248 9.09 24.48 -12.34
C MET A 248 9.44 24.36 -13.82
N ALA A 249 8.49 23.94 -14.66
CA ALA A 249 8.76 23.72 -16.07
C ALA A 249 8.79 25.01 -16.90
N PHE A 250 8.00 26.03 -16.54
CA PHE A 250 7.79 27.21 -17.40
C PHE A 250 8.35 28.51 -16.85
N GLU A 251 8.61 28.61 -15.54
CA GLU A 251 9.13 29.83 -14.93
C GLU A 251 10.60 29.71 -14.52
N THR A 252 11.15 28.48 -14.49
CA THR A 252 12.58 28.26 -14.20
C THR A 252 13.34 27.88 -15.46
N ASP A 253 14.66 27.97 -15.41
CA ASP A 253 15.59 27.60 -16.48
C ASP A 253 16.06 26.14 -16.41
N LEU A 254 15.43 25.31 -15.55
CA LEU A 254 15.84 23.91 -15.32
C LEU A 254 15.79 23.03 -16.57
N LEU A 255 14.95 23.37 -17.56
CA LEU A 255 14.88 22.64 -18.82
C LEU A 255 16.03 22.98 -19.78
N GLU A 256 16.77 24.05 -19.54
CA GLU A 256 17.85 24.54 -20.41
C GLU A 256 19.17 23.79 -20.17
N TYR A 257 19.33 23.12 -19.03
CA TYR A 257 20.57 22.45 -18.64
C TYR A 257 20.44 20.92 -18.70
N ASP A 258 21.56 20.28 -18.96
CA ASP A 258 21.72 18.83 -18.77
C ASP A 258 21.79 18.46 -17.28
N ASP A 259 22.18 17.24 -16.95
CA ASP A 259 22.28 16.79 -15.55
C ASP A 259 23.41 17.53 -14.82
N LEU A 260 23.04 18.45 -13.93
CA LEU A 260 23.99 19.30 -13.18
C LEU A 260 24.81 18.53 -12.12
N PHE A 261 24.44 17.29 -11.82
CA PHE A 261 25.08 16.43 -10.83
C PHE A 261 25.95 15.34 -11.46
N ASP A 262 26.00 15.28 -12.79
CA ASP A 262 26.82 14.31 -13.52
C ASP A 262 28.31 14.53 -13.24
N GLY A 263 29.04 13.42 -13.06
CA GLY A 263 30.47 13.46 -12.72
C GLY A 263 30.80 13.99 -11.33
N ASN A 264 29.83 14.13 -10.43
CA ASN A 264 30.08 14.55 -9.05
C ASN A 264 30.51 13.34 -8.19
N PRO A 265 31.78 13.34 -7.64
CA PRO A 265 32.29 12.18 -6.90
C PRO A 265 31.51 11.84 -5.62
N ALA A 266 30.80 12.80 -5.02
CA ALA A 266 29.99 12.55 -3.83
C ALA A 266 28.69 11.81 -4.21
N VAL A 267 28.09 12.17 -5.34
CA VAL A 267 26.94 11.48 -5.92
C VAL A 267 27.33 10.05 -6.31
N ASP A 268 28.44 9.88 -7.03
CA ASP A 268 28.92 8.55 -7.48
C ASP A 268 29.17 7.61 -6.29
N ARG A 269 29.82 8.11 -5.22
CA ARG A 269 30.02 7.32 -3.99
C ARG A 269 28.69 6.93 -3.32
N LYS A 270 27.72 7.84 -3.29
CA LYS A 270 26.41 7.53 -2.69
C LYS A 270 25.64 6.51 -3.52
N VAL A 271 25.67 6.64 -4.84
CA VAL A 271 25.08 5.65 -5.76
C VAL A 271 25.71 4.26 -5.55
N ALA A 272 27.05 4.19 -5.49
CA ALA A 272 27.76 2.93 -5.25
C ALA A 272 27.36 2.30 -3.90
N ALA A 273 27.27 3.08 -2.83
CA ALA A 273 26.86 2.60 -1.51
C ALA A 273 25.42 2.04 -1.51
N LEU A 274 24.49 2.76 -2.14
CA LEU A 274 23.10 2.30 -2.28
C LEU A 274 23.01 0.99 -3.08
N LYS A 275 23.78 0.87 -4.16
CA LYS A 275 23.86 -0.36 -4.97
C LYS A 275 24.42 -1.54 -4.15
N GLU A 276 25.45 -1.30 -3.35
CA GLU A 276 26.04 -2.33 -2.49
C GLU A 276 25.04 -2.83 -1.45
N GLY A 277 24.37 -1.91 -0.72
CA GLY A 277 23.33 -2.26 0.23
C GLY A 277 22.17 -3.04 -0.41
N ALA A 278 21.69 -2.57 -1.57
CA ALA A 278 20.62 -3.24 -2.30
C ALA A 278 21.03 -4.64 -2.80
N ARG A 279 22.27 -4.84 -3.25
CA ARG A 279 22.78 -6.17 -3.65
C ARG A 279 22.88 -7.13 -2.46
N ALA A 280 23.28 -6.66 -1.30
CA ALA A 280 23.31 -7.47 -0.09
C ALA A 280 21.90 -7.96 0.28
N GLU A 281 20.92 -7.09 0.22
CA GLU A 281 19.53 -7.40 0.49
C GLU A 281 18.92 -8.33 -0.58
N LEU A 282 19.21 -8.11 -1.86
CA LEU A 282 18.83 -9.01 -2.95
C LEU A 282 19.43 -10.42 -2.77
N ALA A 283 20.70 -10.52 -2.39
CA ALA A 283 21.34 -11.81 -2.13
C ALA A 283 20.67 -12.55 -0.96
N GLN A 284 20.26 -11.83 0.07
CA GLN A 284 19.51 -12.40 1.18
C GLN A 284 18.14 -12.96 0.72
N ILE A 285 17.41 -12.20 -0.09
CA ILE A 285 16.12 -12.63 -0.66
C ILE A 285 16.31 -13.84 -1.58
N ASP A 286 17.31 -13.82 -2.45
CA ASP A 286 17.64 -14.94 -3.35
C ASP A 286 18.00 -16.21 -2.56
N SER A 287 18.72 -16.08 -1.44
CA SER A 287 19.07 -17.22 -0.56
C SER A 287 17.83 -17.88 0.08
N MET A 288 16.73 -17.17 0.21
CA MET A 288 15.44 -17.65 0.72
C MET A 288 14.57 -18.29 -0.38
N GLY A 289 14.98 -18.23 -1.64
CA GLY A 289 14.21 -18.74 -2.78
C GLY A 289 13.49 -17.67 -3.59
N GLY A 290 13.85 -16.40 -3.43
CA GLY A 290 13.30 -15.26 -4.15
C GLY A 290 12.14 -14.56 -3.44
N ALA A 291 11.61 -13.51 -4.06
CA ALA A 291 10.68 -12.58 -3.41
C ALA A 291 9.39 -13.25 -2.87
N VAL A 292 8.88 -14.28 -3.52
CA VAL A 292 7.66 -14.99 -3.08
C VAL A 292 7.88 -15.73 -1.76
N GLU A 293 9.01 -16.40 -1.62
CA GLU A 293 9.36 -17.15 -0.40
C GLU A 293 9.85 -16.22 0.72
N ALA A 294 10.35 -15.03 0.36
CA ALA A 294 10.87 -14.03 1.29
C ALA A 294 9.81 -13.01 1.76
N ILE A 295 8.50 -13.19 1.46
CA ILE A 295 7.45 -12.22 1.84
C ILE A 295 7.47 -11.91 3.34
N GLU A 296 7.58 -12.92 4.20
CA GLU A 296 7.61 -12.73 5.66
C GLU A 296 8.84 -11.91 6.10
N TYR A 297 10.00 -12.23 5.54
CA TYR A 297 11.24 -11.49 5.78
C TYR A 297 11.14 -10.03 5.37
N MET A 298 10.75 -9.77 4.11
CA MET A 298 10.59 -8.40 3.60
C MET A 298 9.57 -7.61 4.41
N LYS A 299 8.44 -8.24 4.80
CA LYS A 299 7.43 -7.59 5.63
C LYS A 299 7.97 -7.22 7.01
N SER A 300 8.74 -8.10 7.65
CA SER A 300 9.37 -7.80 8.94
C SER A 300 10.36 -6.64 8.83
N ARG A 301 11.16 -6.62 7.76
CA ARG A 301 12.09 -5.51 7.51
C ARG A 301 11.37 -4.15 7.42
N LEU A 302 10.25 -4.09 6.69
CA LEU A 302 9.45 -2.87 6.58
C LEU A 302 8.92 -2.38 7.95
N VAL A 303 8.43 -3.30 8.77
CA VAL A 303 7.95 -2.97 10.13
C VAL A 303 9.09 -2.44 10.99
N ASP A 304 10.24 -3.09 10.97
CA ASP A 304 11.40 -2.70 11.76
C ASP A 304 11.97 -1.35 11.32
N SER A 305 12.14 -1.13 10.02
CA SER A 305 12.66 0.13 9.46
C SER A 305 11.73 1.32 9.76
N ASN A 306 10.41 1.09 9.71
CA ASN A 306 9.45 2.13 10.08
C ASN A 306 9.47 2.42 11.59
N ALA A 307 9.64 1.38 12.43
CA ALA A 307 9.80 1.55 13.87
C ALA A 307 11.04 2.40 14.20
N GLU A 308 12.17 2.15 13.51
CA GLU A 308 13.39 2.97 13.62
C GLU A 308 13.15 4.43 13.26
N ARG A 309 12.45 4.64 12.14
CA ARG A 309 12.10 5.99 11.69
C ARG A 309 11.28 6.75 12.74
N ILE A 310 10.26 6.12 13.30
CA ILE A 310 9.38 6.72 14.32
C ILE A 310 10.18 7.03 15.59
N MET A 311 10.98 6.09 16.07
CA MET A 311 11.84 6.33 17.26
C MET A 311 12.80 7.49 17.04
N GLY A 312 13.42 7.59 15.86
CA GLY A 312 14.31 8.73 15.54
C GLY A 312 13.60 10.08 15.52
N ILE A 313 12.28 10.12 15.30
CA ILE A 313 11.47 11.33 15.44
C ILE A 313 11.14 11.60 16.92
N GLU A 314 10.74 10.57 17.66
CA GLU A 314 10.38 10.69 19.09
C GLU A 314 11.57 11.13 19.97
N ASP A 315 12.75 10.58 19.73
CA ASP A 315 13.98 10.93 20.48
C ASP A 315 14.65 12.23 20.02
N GLY A 316 14.15 12.84 18.93
CA GLY A 316 14.65 14.07 18.35
C GLY A 316 15.92 13.90 17.50
N GLY A 317 16.37 12.68 17.23
CA GLY A 317 17.46 12.36 16.31
C GLY A 317 17.12 12.77 14.87
N THR A 318 15.85 12.67 14.50
CA THR A 318 15.30 13.19 13.24
C THR A 318 14.38 14.37 13.51
N THR A 319 14.74 15.56 13.00
CA THR A 319 13.88 16.73 13.11
C THR A 319 12.79 16.72 12.04
N VAL A 320 11.53 16.86 12.46
CA VAL A 320 10.38 17.14 11.61
C VAL A 320 9.77 18.47 12.05
N VAL A 321 9.89 19.48 11.20
CA VAL A 321 9.42 20.85 11.48
C VAL A 321 7.91 20.85 11.71
N GLY A 322 7.50 21.48 12.81
CA GLY A 322 6.09 21.53 13.22
C GLY A 322 5.64 20.33 14.05
N VAL A 323 6.39 19.21 14.05
CA VAL A 323 6.04 17.99 14.79
C VAL A 323 6.84 17.86 16.08
N ASN A 324 8.17 17.74 16.01
CA ASN A 324 9.03 17.61 17.19
C ASN A 324 9.95 18.80 17.43
N ARG A 325 10.01 19.75 16.48
CA ARG A 325 10.70 21.05 16.61
C ARG A 325 9.93 22.14 15.88
N TYR A 326 10.08 23.39 16.35
CA TYR A 326 9.42 24.57 15.76
C TYR A 326 7.88 24.41 15.73
N GLN A 327 7.33 23.98 16.85
CA GLN A 327 5.92 23.63 17.00
C GLN A 327 5.01 24.86 17.16
N GLU A 328 5.54 26.02 17.56
CA GLU A 328 4.78 27.24 17.70
C GLU A 328 4.22 27.69 16.34
N ALA A 329 2.90 27.80 16.25
CA ALA A 329 2.20 28.26 15.05
C ALA A 329 0.83 28.82 15.42
N GLU A 330 0.31 29.73 14.59
CA GLU A 330 -1.11 30.08 14.56
C GLU A 330 -1.89 28.96 13.84
N GLU A 331 -3.20 28.85 14.13
CA GLU A 331 -4.06 27.92 13.43
C GLU A 331 -4.11 28.25 11.92
N SER A 332 -3.99 27.21 11.10
CA SER A 332 -4.01 27.37 9.66
C SER A 332 -5.40 27.82 9.18
N PRO A 333 -5.53 28.95 8.50
CA PRO A 333 -6.81 29.36 7.92
C PRO A 333 -7.27 28.43 6.78
N LEU A 334 -6.39 27.62 6.22
CA LEU A 334 -6.68 26.67 5.14
C LEU A 334 -7.35 25.38 5.64
N THR A 335 -7.25 25.11 6.93
CA THR A 335 -7.81 23.92 7.59
C THR A 335 -9.05 24.26 8.45
N ALA A 336 -9.42 25.53 8.53
CA ALA A 336 -10.56 25.97 9.29
C ALA A 336 -11.90 25.68 8.57
N GLY A 337 -12.85 25.08 9.28
CA GLY A 337 -14.22 24.85 8.83
C GLY A 337 -14.50 23.45 8.27
N ASP A 338 -15.80 23.12 8.21
CA ASP A 338 -16.32 21.80 7.81
C ASP A 338 -16.01 21.39 6.36
N GLU A 339 -15.55 22.33 5.54
CA GLU A 339 -15.21 22.11 4.13
C GLU A 339 -13.70 21.92 3.89
N ALA A 340 -12.91 21.76 4.95
CA ALA A 340 -11.45 21.64 4.83
C ALA A 340 -10.99 20.37 4.10
N ILE A 341 -11.81 19.32 4.12
CA ILE A 341 -11.59 18.04 3.42
C ILE A 341 -12.88 17.62 2.69
N MET A 342 -12.72 16.76 1.68
CA MET A 342 -13.87 16.19 0.98
C MET A 342 -14.47 15.03 1.79
N VAL A 343 -15.78 15.04 1.95
CA VAL A 343 -16.53 13.96 2.60
C VAL A 343 -17.18 13.08 1.54
N ALA A 344 -17.15 11.77 1.73
CA ALA A 344 -17.78 10.82 0.82
C ALA A 344 -19.31 10.98 0.86
N ASP A 345 -19.95 10.86 -0.31
CA ASP A 345 -21.40 10.89 -0.43
C ASP A 345 -22.01 9.69 0.31
N LYS A 346 -22.92 9.98 1.25
CA LYS A 346 -23.58 8.97 2.09
C LYS A 346 -24.50 8.03 1.30
N ASP A 347 -25.01 8.48 0.16
CA ASP A 347 -25.95 7.74 -0.66
C ASP A 347 -25.25 6.88 -1.73
N ALA A 348 -23.95 7.10 -1.96
CA ALA A 348 -23.18 6.42 -3.01
C ALA A 348 -23.19 4.89 -2.89
N GLU A 349 -23.16 4.35 -1.68
CA GLU A 349 -23.20 2.91 -1.43
C GLU A 349 -24.58 2.34 -1.80
N ALA A 350 -25.65 2.96 -1.32
CA ALA A 350 -27.03 2.54 -1.61
C ALA A 350 -27.32 2.56 -3.12
N ASP A 351 -26.90 3.61 -3.81
CA ASP A 351 -27.00 3.74 -5.26
C ASP A 351 -26.24 2.63 -5.98
N GLN A 352 -25.01 2.32 -5.55
CA GLN A 352 -24.22 1.26 -6.15
C GLN A 352 -24.84 -0.13 -5.93
N LEU A 353 -25.38 -0.41 -4.76
CA LEU A 353 -26.08 -1.65 -4.48
C LEU A 353 -27.34 -1.81 -5.34
N ALA A 354 -28.13 -0.74 -5.51
CA ALA A 354 -29.30 -0.74 -6.38
C ALA A 354 -28.95 -0.98 -7.86
N ARG A 355 -27.88 -0.36 -8.35
CA ARG A 355 -27.36 -0.60 -9.72
C ARG A 355 -26.88 -2.02 -9.89
N LEU A 356 -26.19 -2.60 -8.90
CA LEU A 356 -25.72 -3.98 -8.96
C LEU A 356 -26.88 -4.98 -8.98
N ALA A 357 -27.94 -4.75 -8.18
CA ALA A 357 -29.14 -5.56 -8.20
C ALA A 357 -29.79 -5.53 -9.60
N THR A 358 -30.04 -4.32 -10.13
CA THR A 358 -30.60 -4.14 -11.48
C THR A 358 -29.77 -4.82 -12.55
N TRP A 359 -28.43 -4.75 -12.46
CA TRP A 359 -27.53 -5.43 -13.39
C TRP A 359 -27.69 -6.95 -13.35
N LYS A 360 -27.75 -7.54 -12.15
CA LYS A 360 -27.91 -8.99 -11.98
C LYS A 360 -29.28 -9.48 -12.49
N ASP A 361 -30.34 -8.72 -12.26
CA ASP A 361 -31.70 -9.06 -12.69
C ASP A 361 -31.86 -9.05 -14.21
N ALA A 362 -31.07 -8.21 -14.93
CA ALA A 362 -31.19 -8.01 -16.37
C ALA A 362 -30.33 -8.96 -17.23
N ARG A 363 -29.41 -9.73 -16.64
CA ARG A 363 -28.46 -10.57 -17.37
C ARG A 363 -28.95 -12.02 -17.53
N ASP A 364 -28.35 -12.78 -18.43
CA ASP A 364 -28.57 -14.23 -18.57
C ASP A 364 -27.71 -15.00 -17.55
N ASP A 365 -28.31 -15.41 -16.44
CA ASP A 365 -27.61 -16.15 -15.39
C ASP A 365 -27.07 -17.52 -15.87
N THR A 366 -27.69 -18.17 -16.86
CA THR A 366 -27.18 -19.43 -17.40
C THR A 366 -25.85 -19.21 -18.14
N ALA A 367 -25.76 -18.13 -18.94
CA ALA A 367 -24.53 -17.73 -19.59
C ALA A 367 -23.44 -17.34 -18.57
N VAL A 368 -23.82 -16.65 -17.51
CA VAL A 368 -22.92 -16.25 -16.40
C VAL A 368 -22.33 -17.48 -15.71
N GLN A 369 -23.17 -18.46 -15.32
CA GLN A 369 -22.67 -19.66 -14.64
C GLN A 369 -21.74 -20.49 -15.53
N LYS A 370 -22.03 -20.59 -16.82
CA LYS A 370 -21.16 -21.27 -17.80
C LYS A 370 -19.80 -20.57 -17.92
N ALA A 371 -19.79 -19.24 -17.96
CA ALA A 371 -18.56 -18.46 -18.05
C ALA A 371 -17.72 -18.55 -16.75
N LEU A 372 -18.36 -18.50 -15.57
CA LEU A 372 -17.68 -18.72 -14.29
C LEU A 372 -17.06 -20.10 -14.18
N GLU A 373 -17.75 -21.14 -14.70
CA GLU A 373 -17.18 -22.49 -14.74
C GLU A 373 -15.95 -22.57 -15.65
N ALA A 374 -15.94 -21.86 -16.79
CA ALA A 374 -14.76 -21.78 -17.66
C ALA A 374 -13.57 -21.08 -16.97
N VAL A 375 -13.82 -20.02 -16.19
CA VAL A 375 -12.79 -19.37 -15.36
C VAL A 375 -12.25 -20.35 -14.30
N ARG A 376 -13.12 -21.10 -13.61
CA ARG A 376 -12.72 -22.11 -12.63
C ARG A 376 -11.83 -23.19 -13.23
N GLN A 377 -12.21 -23.72 -14.39
CA GLN A 377 -11.43 -24.73 -15.11
C GLN A 377 -10.05 -24.21 -15.51
N ALA A 378 -9.98 -22.98 -16.06
CA ALA A 378 -8.70 -22.37 -16.40
C ALA A 378 -7.79 -22.20 -15.17
N ALA A 379 -8.36 -21.76 -14.04
CA ALA A 379 -7.62 -21.65 -12.79
C ALA A 379 -7.07 -23.02 -12.34
N ALA A 380 -7.90 -24.07 -12.39
CA ALA A 380 -7.54 -25.42 -11.95
C ALA A 380 -6.55 -26.15 -12.86
N THR A 381 -6.65 -25.96 -14.18
CA THR A 381 -5.85 -26.73 -15.18
C THR A 381 -4.53 -26.08 -15.55
N GLY A 382 -4.28 -24.83 -15.15
CA GLY A 382 -3.11 -24.09 -15.60
C GLY A 382 -3.27 -23.38 -16.95
N THR A 383 -4.47 -23.38 -17.53
CA THR A 383 -4.78 -22.64 -18.74
C THR A 383 -4.81 -21.13 -18.44
N ASN A 384 -4.39 -20.31 -19.40
CA ASN A 384 -4.39 -18.85 -19.24
C ASN A 384 -5.79 -18.31 -18.89
N ILE A 385 -5.89 -17.56 -17.81
CA ILE A 385 -7.14 -17.06 -17.26
C ILE A 385 -7.79 -15.93 -18.09
N MET A 386 -7.03 -15.26 -18.94
CA MET A 386 -7.49 -14.05 -19.65
C MET A 386 -8.67 -14.29 -20.59
N ILE A 387 -8.59 -15.30 -21.47
CA ILE A 387 -9.66 -15.58 -22.44
C ILE A 387 -11.00 -15.88 -21.74
N PRO A 388 -11.09 -16.84 -20.80
CA PRO A 388 -12.34 -17.09 -20.09
C PRO A 388 -12.82 -15.90 -19.26
N SER A 389 -11.90 -15.04 -18.76
CA SER A 389 -12.29 -13.82 -18.06
C SER A 389 -12.89 -12.76 -18.98
N ILE A 390 -12.39 -12.63 -20.23
CA ILE A 390 -12.97 -11.73 -21.22
C ILE A 390 -14.39 -12.18 -21.62
N GLU A 391 -14.59 -13.48 -21.85
CA GLU A 391 -15.91 -14.03 -22.13
C GLU A 391 -16.88 -13.87 -20.94
N ALA A 392 -16.38 -14.04 -19.72
CA ALA A 392 -17.14 -13.76 -18.51
C ALA A 392 -17.55 -12.27 -18.38
N ALA A 393 -16.67 -11.36 -18.74
CA ALA A 393 -16.97 -9.92 -18.79
C ALA A 393 -18.09 -9.58 -19.79
N LYS A 394 -18.09 -10.20 -20.96
CA LYS A 394 -19.11 -10.00 -22.01
C LYS A 394 -20.51 -10.42 -21.58
N VAL A 395 -20.65 -11.48 -20.79
CA VAL A 395 -21.95 -11.98 -20.31
C VAL A 395 -22.41 -11.34 -19.00
N GLY A 396 -21.64 -10.41 -18.45
CA GLY A 396 -22.07 -9.60 -17.29
C GLY A 396 -21.72 -10.19 -15.93
N VAL A 397 -20.71 -11.04 -15.83
CA VAL A 397 -20.11 -11.45 -14.54
C VAL A 397 -19.64 -10.23 -13.77
N THR A 398 -19.83 -10.23 -12.47
CA THR A 398 -19.37 -9.16 -11.58
C THR A 398 -17.98 -9.42 -11.03
N THR A 399 -17.31 -8.37 -10.55
CA THR A 399 -15.96 -8.47 -9.93
C THR A 399 -15.98 -9.43 -8.73
N GLY A 400 -17.04 -9.38 -7.90
CA GLY A 400 -17.20 -10.28 -6.76
C GLY A 400 -17.32 -11.75 -7.19
N GLU A 401 -18.17 -12.06 -8.15
CA GLU A 401 -18.37 -13.42 -8.66
C GLU A 401 -17.09 -14.00 -9.28
N TRP A 402 -16.36 -13.20 -10.06
CA TRP A 402 -15.06 -13.59 -10.59
C TRP A 402 -14.06 -13.86 -9.45
N GLY A 403 -13.98 -12.96 -8.47
CA GLY A 403 -13.10 -13.10 -7.31
C GLY A 403 -13.42 -14.31 -6.45
N ASP A 404 -14.71 -14.65 -6.28
CA ASP A 404 -15.15 -15.82 -5.52
C ASP A 404 -14.70 -17.13 -6.20
N VAL A 405 -14.81 -17.20 -7.52
CA VAL A 405 -14.31 -18.35 -8.29
C VAL A 405 -12.80 -18.51 -8.15
N VAL A 406 -12.06 -17.42 -8.22
CA VAL A 406 -10.59 -17.41 -8.07
C VAL A 406 -10.20 -17.85 -6.64
N ARG A 407 -10.86 -17.32 -5.61
CA ARG A 407 -10.65 -17.74 -4.21
C ARG A 407 -10.97 -19.21 -3.99
N ALA A 408 -12.07 -19.68 -4.55
CA ALA A 408 -12.47 -21.09 -4.44
C ALA A 408 -11.46 -22.03 -5.12
N ALA A 409 -10.86 -21.60 -6.24
CA ALA A 409 -9.89 -22.40 -6.98
C ALA A 409 -8.50 -22.46 -6.32
N PHE A 410 -8.03 -21.33 -5.78
CA PHE A 410 -6.66 -21.18 -5.27
C PHE A 410 -6.54 -21.18 -3.75
N GLY A 411 -7.66 -21.11 -3.03
CA GLY A 411 -7.71 -21.00 -1.59
C GLY A 411 -7.61 -19.58 -1.07
N GLN A 412 -7.94 -19.40 0.19
CA GLN A 412 -7.77 -18.15 0.92
C GLN A 412 -6.33 -18.05 1.43
N TYR A 413 -5.86 -16.82 1.62
CA TYR A 413 -4.55 -16.54 2.15
C TYR A 413 -4.61 -15.34 3.07
N ARG A 414 -3.85 -15.39 4.16
CA ARG A 414 -3.61 -14.25 5.05
C ARG A 414 -2.11 -13.96 5.04
N ALA A 415 -1.74 -12.77 4.61
CA ALA A 415 -0.34 -12.36 4.56
C ALA A 415 0.26 -12.23 5.97
N PRO A 416 1.57 -12.45 6.14
CA PRO A 416 2.24 -12.22 7.41
C PRO A 416 2.13 -10.75 7.81
N THR A 417 2.00 -10.51 9.11
CA THR A 417 1.87 -9.14 9.65
C THR A 417 3.21 -8.42 9.80
N GLY A 418 4.32 -9.16 9.75
CA GLY A 418 5.67 -8.63 9.98
C GLY A 418 5.96 -8.28 11.45
N VAL A 419 4.97 -8.36 12.31
CA VAL A 419 5.17 -8.14 13.75
C VAL A 419 5.61 -9.44 14.40
N SER A 420 6.90 -9.53 14.76
CA SER A 420 7.46 -10.68 15.47
C SER A 420 6.84 -10.84 16.86
N LYS A 421 6.70 -12.08 17.35
CA LYS A 421 6.27 -12.34 18.74
C LYS A 421 7.35 -12.01 19.78
N ASN A 422 8.62 -12.02 19.38
CA ASN A 422 9.72 -11.69 20.28
C ASN A 422 9.98 -10.18 20.30
N PRO A 423 10.26 -9.60 21.49
CA PRO A 423 10.68 -8.20 21.58
C PRO A 423 11.90 -7.93 20.70
N SER A 424 11.96 -6.72 20.14
CA SER A 424 13.17 -6.27 19.45
C SER A 424 14.32 -6.07 20.45
N ASN A 425 15.55 -6.04 19.96
CA ASN A 425 16.72 -5.70 20.80
C ASN A 425 16.73 -4.22 21.23
N ARG A 426 15.73 -3.44 20.84
CA ARG A 426 15.61 -1.99 21.01
C ARG A 426 14.62 -1.67 22.14
N THR A 427 15.10 -1.78 23.36
CA THR A 427 14.30 -1.58 24.57
C THR A 427 14.76 -0.38 25.37
N GLU A 428 15.75 0.33 24.87
CA GLU A 428 16.28 1.54 25.48
C GLU A 428 15.20 2.64 25.53
N GLY A 429 15.00 3.25 26.71
CA GLY A 429 13.96 4.25 26.94
C GLY A 429 12.56 3.68 27.19
N LEU A 430 12.38 2.35 27.21
CA LEU A 430 11.09 1.70 27.50
C LEU A 430 11.00 1.09 28.92
N GLU A 431 12.05 1.22 29.73
CA GLU A 431 12.17 0.54 31.02
C GLU A 431 11.05 0.92 31.98
N GLU A 432 10.65 2.20 31.99
CA GLU A 432 9.58 2.69 32.87
C GLU A 432 8.21 2.12 32.45
N ILE A 433 7.94 2.09 31.15
CA ILE A 433 6.67 1.55 30.61
C ILE A 433 6.62 0.04 30.84
N ARG A 434 7.74 -0.66 30.67
CA ARG A 434 7.86 -2.10 30.97
C ARG A 434 7.56 -2.40 32.42
N ALA A 435 8.11 -1.60 33.34
CA ALA A 435 7.83 -1.75 34.76
C ALA A 435 6.34 -1.56 35.08
N GLN A 436 5.66 -0.62 34.39
CA GLN A 436 4.22 -0.43 34.56
C GLN A 436 3.44 -1.63 33.98
N VAL A 437 3.83 -2.15 32.79
CA VAL A 437 3.24 -3.36 32.18
C VAL A 437 3.41 -4.56 33.12
N ASP A 438 4.59 -4.73 33.73
CA ASP A 438 4.87 -5.83 34.67
C ASP A 438 3.97 -5.70 35.92
N ALA A 439 3.87 -4.51 36.50
CA ALA A 439 3.04 -4.27 37.67
C ALA A 439 1.55 -4.55 37.41
N VAL A 440 1.03 -4.15 36.27
CA VAL A 440 -0.36 -4.45 35.88
C VAL A 440 -0.54 -5.93 35.59
N SER A 441 0.43 -6.57 34.92
CA SER A 441 0.41 -8.01 34.65
C SER A 441 0.37 -8.85 35.92
N ASP A 442 1.13 -8.42 36.96
CA ASP A 442 1.12 -9.07 38.28
C ASP A 442 -0.26 -8.97 38.94
N LYS A 443 -0.93 -7.81 38.86
CA LYS A 443 -2.30 -7.63 39.34
C LYS A 443 -3.32 -8.50 38.61
N LEU A 444 -3.15 -8.68 37.30
CA LEU A 444 -4.00 -9.51 36.44
C LEU A 444 -3.75 -11.01 36.62
N GLY A 445 -2.65 -11.41 37.26
CA GLY A 445 -2.21 -12.81 37.35
C GLY A 445 -1.74 -13.42 36.04
N ARG A 446 -1.63 -12.63 34.99
CA ARG A 446 -1.15 -13.00 33.67
C ARG A 446 -0.66 -11.80 32.89
N ARG A 447 0.12 -12.03 31.81
CA ARG A 447 0.65 -10.95 30.97
C ARG A 447 -0.48 -10.08 30.42
N LEU A 448 -0.30 -8.73 30.51
CA LEU A 448 -1.22 -7.78 29.88
C LEU A 448 -1.33 -8.09 28.40
N LYS A 449 -2.54 -8.41 27.92
CA LYS A 449 -2.82 -8.80 26.54
C LYS A 449 -3.53 -7.70 25.77
N PHE A 450 -2.94 -7.31 24.67
CA PHE A 450 -3.45 -6.29 23.76
C PHE A 450 -3.79 -6.88 22.39
N LEU A 451 -5.06 -6.83 22.01
CA LEU A 451 -5.53 -7.19 20.69
C LEU A 451 -5.53 -5.95 19.80
N VAL A 452 -4.78 -6.00 18.70
CA VAL A 452 -4.80 -4.97 17.66
C VAL A 452 -5.61 -5.47 16.47
N GLY A 453 -6.64 -4.72 16.09
CA GLY A 453 -7.51 -5.04 14.97
C GLY A 453 -7.60 -3.88 13.97
N LYS A 454 -7.86 -4.23 12.70
CA LYS A 454 -8.12 -3.25 11.65
C LYS A 454 -9.40 -3.64 10.90
N PRO A 455 -10.56 -3.12 11.35
CA PRO A 455 -11.84 -3.43 10.74
C PRO A 455 -12.03 -2.73 9.40
N GLY A 456 -12.87 -3.32 8.54
CA GLY A 456 -13.26 -2.74 7.26
C GLY A 456 -12.29 -3.01 6.12
N LEU A 457 -12.43 -2.28 5.02
CA LEU A 457 -11.75 -2.57 3.77
C LEU A 457 -10.44 -1.79 3.56
N ASP A 458 -10.07 -0.93 4.48
CA ASP A 458 -8.85 -0.14 4.39
C ASP A 458 -7.59 -1.02 4.43
N GLY A 459 -6.71 -0.85 3.45
CA GLY A 459 -5.49 -1.62 3.28
C GLY A 459 -4.23 -1.06 3.97
N HIS A 460 -4.30 0.12 4.58
CA HIS A 460 -3.13 0.75 5.22
C HIS A 460 -2.83 0.10 6.58
N SER A 461 -1.86 -0.79 6.64
CA SER A 461 -1.53 -1.55 7.86
C SER A 461 -0.55 -0.85 8.81
N ASN A 462 0.21 0.13 8.33
CA ASN A 462 1.37 0.70 9.02
C ASN A 462 1.10 1.17 10.45
N GLY A 463 0.01 1.92 10.67
CA GLY A 463 -0.34 2.43 12.00
C GLY A 463 -0.59 1.30 13.01
N ALA A 464 -1.35 0.27 12.61
CA ALA A 464 -1.63 -0.88 13.46
C ALA A 464 -0.36 -1.69 13.76
N GLU A 465 0.50 -1.89 12.76
CA GLU A 465 1.78 -2.60 12.88
C GLU A 465 2.73 -1.91 13.87
N GLN A 466 2.83 -0.58 13.79
CA GLN A 466 3.71 0.19 14.69
C GLN A 466 3.20 0.18 16.13
N ILE A 467 1.91 0.29 16.35
CA ILE A 467 1.29 0.16 17.68
C ILE A 467 1.53 -1.25 18.24
N ALA A 468 1.32 -2.30 17.44
CA ALA A 468 1.54 -3.68 17.86
C ALA A 468 3.03 -3.94 18.19
N ALA A 469 3.95 -3.48 17.33
CA ALA A 469 5.38 -3.62 17.56
C ALA A 469 5.84 -2.87 18.84
N ARG A 470 5.40 -1.63 19.04
CA ARG A 470 5.74 -0.86 20.24
C ARG A 470 5.18 -1.50 21.51
N ALA A 471 3.95 -1.96 21.50
CA ALA A 471 3.33 -2.63 22.66
C ALA A 471 4.07 -3.93 23.01
N ARG A 472 4.48 -4.74 22.01
CA ARG A 472 5.35 -5.90 22.20
C ARG A 472 6.68 -5.50 22.84
N ASP A 473 7.32 -4.43 22.37
CA ASP A 473 8.61 -3.96 22.87
C ASP A 473 8.49 -3.39 24.29
N CYS A 474 7.32 -2.88 24.65
CA CYS A 474 6.96 -2.54 26.03
C CYS A 474 6.63 -3.77 26.91
N GLY A 475 6.66 -4.97 26.35
CA GLY A 475 6.47 -6.22 27.07
C GLY A 475 5.03 -6.67 27.22
N MET A 476 4.07 -6.13 26.48
CA MET A 476 2.71 -6.66 26.40
C MET A 476 2.67 -7.96 25.58
N ASP A 477 1.72 -8.84 25.86
CA ASP A 477 1.36 -9.95 24.98
C ASP A 477 0.44 -9.43 23.87
N ILE A 478 0.85 -9.59 22.61
CA ILE A 478 0.18 -8.97 21.46
C ILE A 478 -0.48 -10.03 20.59
N THR A 479 -1.75 -9.80 20.26
CA THR A 479 -2.43 -10.47 19.16
C THR A 479 -2.72 -9.42 18.08
N TYR A 480 -2.14 -9.60 16.91
CA TYR A 480 -2.40 -8.78 15.73
C TYR A 480 -2.76 -9.69 14.55
N GLU A 481 -4.04 -9.67 14.20
CA GLU A 481 -4.62 -10.55 13.17
C GLU A 481 -4.47 -9.99 11.74
N GLY A 482 -3.85 -8.82 11.60
CA GLY A 482 -3.69 -8.15 10.31
C GLY A 482 -4.84 -7.19 10.00
N ILE A 483 -5.18 -7.08 8.72
CA ILE A 483 -6.12 -6.08 8.20
C ILE A 483 -7.38 -6.74 7.64
N ARG A 484 -8.41 -5.92 7.37
CA ARG A 484 -9.70 -6.31 6.77
C ARG A 484 -10.50 -7.30 7.61
N LEU A 485 -10.44 -7.10 8.89
CA LEU A 485 -11.23 -7.87 9.82
C LEU A 485 -12.68 -7.38 9.83
N THR A 486 -13.61 -8.31 9.96
CA THR A 486 -14.98 -7.97 10.30
C THR A 486 -15.11 -7.70 11.79
N PRO A 487 -16.12 -6.92 12.25
CA PRO A 487 -16.40 -6.78 13.67
C PRO A 487 -16.55 -8.14 14.40
N ASP A 488 -17.15 -9.15 13.75
CA ASP A 488 -17.29 -10.50 14.31
C ASP A 488 -15.96 -11.21 14.53
N GLU A 489 -15.02 -11.10 13.57
CA GLU A 489 -13.68 -11.67 13.72
C GLU A 489 -12.93 -11.03 14.88
N ILE A 490 -13.03 -9.70 15.05
CA ILE A 490 -12.36 -8.98 16.16
C ILE A 490 -12.95 -9.39 17.50
N VAL A 491 -14.28 -9.48 17.61
CA VAL A 491 -14.95 -9.91 18.85
C VAL A 491 -14.60 -11.36 19.19
N THR A 492 -14.58 -12.25 18.17
CA THR A 492 -14.17 -13.64 18.33
C THR A 492 -12.72 -13.74 18.81
N ALA A 493 -11.81 -12.98 18.23
CA ALA A 493 -10.41 -12.94 18.64
C ALA A 493 -10.26 -12.36 20.07
N ALA A 494 -10.97 -11.28 20.41
CA ALA A 494 -10.93 -10.67 21.74
C ALA A 494 -11.35 -11.67 22.83
N LYS A 495 -12.37 -12.50 22.54
CA LYS A 495 -12.86 -13.54 23.43
C LYS A 495 -11.90 -14.73 23.52
N ALA A 496 -11.44 -15.25 22.37
CA ALA A 496 -10.55 -16.41 22.33
C ALA A 496 -9.18 -16.14 22.96
N GLU A 497 -8.67 -14.94 22.77
CA GLU A 497 -7.38 -14.49 23.28
C GLU A 497 -7.50 -13.92 24.69
N GLU A 498 -8.72 -13.79 25.23
CA GLU A 498 -8.97 -13.14 26.54
C GLU A 498 -8.28 -11.77 26.64
N ALA A 499 -8.49 -10.91 25.67
CA ALA A 499 -7.82 -9.62 25.59
C ALA A 499 -8.18 -8.71 26.76
N HIS A 500 -7.20 -7.96 27.28
CA HIS A 500 -7.42 -6.96 28.33
C HIS A 500 -7.74 -5.58 27.77
N VAL A 501 -7.32 -5.30 26.53
CA VAL A 501 -7.63 -4.08 25.79
C VAL A 501 -7.67 -4.39 24.29
N VAL A 502 -8.56 -3.71 23.57
CA VAL A 502 -8.70 -3.82 22.11
C VAL A 502 -8.38 -2.47 21.48
N GLY A 503 -7.41 -2.45 20.57
CA GLY A 503 -7.03 -1.28 19.79
C GLY A 503 -7.43 -1.44 18.32
N LEU A 504 -8.07 -0.42 17.77
CA LEU A 504 -8.57 -0.43 16.40
C LEU A 504 -7.92 0.68 15.59
N SER A 505 -7.43 0.33 14.39
CA SER A 505 -6.84 1.29 13.46
C SER A 505 -7.74 1.47 12.24
N ILE A 506 -8.23 2.70 12.00
CA ILE A 506 -9.13 3.01 10.87
C ILE A 506 -8.70 4.32 10.22
N LEU A 507 -8.31 4.26 8.93
CA LEU A 507 -7.94 5.44 8.14
C LEU A 507 -9.03 5.85 7.14
N SER A 508 -10.04 4.99 6.92
CA SER A 508 -11.18 5.29 6.07
C SER A 508 -12.29 6.02 6.84
N GLY A 509 -13.09 6.85 6.18
CA GLY A 509 -14.23 7.56 6.80
C GLY A 509 -15.38 6.65 7.31
N SER A 510 -15.17 5.32 7.37
CA SER A 510 -16.16 4.33 7.83
C SER A 510 -16.08 4.01 9.32
N HIS A 511 -15.35 4.80 10.11
CA HIS A 511 -15.10 4.52 11.54
C HIS A 511 -16.39 4.50 12.37
N ILE A 512 -17.33 5.43 12.17
CA ILE A 512 -18.57 5.48 12.96
C ILE A 512 -19.40 4.21 12.84
N PRO A 513 -19.81 3.73 11.64
CA PRO A 513 -20.62 2.52 11.54
C PRO A 513 -19.87 1.25 11.99
N LEU A 514 -18.59 1.09 11.63
CA LEU A 514 -17.81 -0.08 12.01
C LEU A 514 -17.59 -0.21 13.52
N ILE A 515 -17.26 0.91 14.17
CA ILE A 515 -17.06 0.90 15.62
C ILE A 515 -18.39 0.74 16.35
N GLY A 516 -19.47 1.37 15.87
CA GLY A 516 -20.81 1.19 16.42
C GLY A 516 -21.22 -0.28 16.45
N GLU A 517 -21.09 -0.98 15.31
CA GLU A 517 -21.37 -2.42 15.20
C GLU A 517 -20.48 -3.26 16.13
N LEU A 518 -19.17 -2.96 16.18
CA LEU A 518 -18.23 -3.68 17.03
C LEU A 518 -18.59 -3.51 18.52
N MET A 519 -18.88 -2.29 18.97
CA MET A 519 -19.23 -2.01 20.36
C MET A 519 -20.55 -2.70 20.78
N GLU A 520 -21.53 -2.80 19.88
CA GLU A 520 -22.75 -3.54 20.12
C GLU A 520 -22.48 -5.05 20.27
N LYS A 521 -21.67 -5.63 19.38
CA LYS A 521 -21.28 -7.05 19.42
C LYS A 521 -20.44 -7.37 20.66
N MET A 522 -19.49 -6.51 21.06
CA MET A 522 -18.72 -6.67 22.30
C MET A 522 -19.63 -6.74 23.52
N ARG A 523 -20.64 -5.87 23.60
CA ARG A 523 -21.63 -5.91 24.70
C ARG A 523 -22.48 -7.17 24.68
N ALA A 524 -22.93 -7.59 23.50
CA ALA A 524 -23.76 -8.81 23.32
C ALA A 524 -23.01 -10.09 23.76
N GLU A 525 -21.69 -10.14 23.53
CA GLU A 525 -20.83 -11.25 23.94
C GLU A 525 -20.29 -11.15 25.38
N GLY A 526 -20.77 -10.17 26.17
CA GLY A 526 -20.33 -9.96 27.56
C GLY A 526 -18.94 -9.34 27.72
N LEU A 527 -18.36 -8.83 26.64
CA LEU A 527 -17.02 -8.23 26.61
C LEU A 527 -17.04 -6.70 26.78
N GLY A 528 -18.18 -6.12 27.16
CA GLY A 528 -18.34 -4.66 27.31
C GLY A 528 -17.48 -4.03 28.42
N HIS A 529 -16.83 -4.83 29.25
CA HIS A 529 -15.89 -4.39 30.28
C HIS A 529 -14.47 -4.16 29.73
N ILE A 530 -14.14 -4.70 28.54
CA ILE A 530 -12.83 -4.55 27.91
C ILE A 530 -12.76 -3.15 27.28
N PRO A 531 -11.78 -2.31 27.65
CA PRO A 531 -11.61 -1.00 27.05
C PRO A 531 -11.25 -1.13 25.56
N VAL A 532 -11.96 -0.37 24.72
CA VAL A 532 -11.71 -0.25 23.29
C VAL A 532 -11.11 1.13 23.00
N VAL A 533 -9.98 1.16 22.31
CA VAL A 533 -9.35 2.40 21.83
C VAL A 533 -9.33 2.42 20.31
N VAL A 534 -9.42 3.60 19.73
CA VAL A 534 -9.48 3.77 18.27
C VAL A 534 -8.42 4.77 17.85
N GLY A 535 -7.64 4.45 16.83
CA GLY A 535 -6.66 5.35 16.21
C GLY A 535 -6.89 5.49 14.71
N GLY A 536 -6.64 6.68 14.16
CA GLY A 536 -6.76 6.93 12.73
C GLY A 536 -6.87 8.40 12.37
N ILE A 537 -7.17 8.69 11.11
CA ILE A 537 -7.53 10.05 10.67
C ILE A 537 -9.00 10.26 11.01
N ILE A 538 -9.26 10.77 12.22
CA ILE A 538 -10.61 10.89 12.79
C ILE A 538 -10.88 12.36 13.11
N PRO A 539 -11.89 12.98 12.46
CA PRO A 539 -12.32 14.34 12.80
C PRO A 539 -12.77 14.46 14.26
N GLU A 540 -12.62 15.64 14.85
CA GLU A 540 -12.91 15.88 16.27
C GLU A 540 -14.37 15.56 16.63
N ASP A 541 -15.32 15.97 15.78
CA ASP A 541 -16.75 15.67 15.98
C ASP A 541 -17.05 14.16 15.96
N ASP A 542 -16.36 13.41 15.13
CA ASP A 542 -16.49 11.96 15.10
C ASP A 542 -15.77 11.29 16.28
N ALA A 543 -14.68 11.86 16.77
CA ALA A 543 -14.03 11.40 17.99
C ALA A 543 -14.98 11.54 19.21
N ASP A 544 -15.74 12.62 19.31
CA ASP A 544 -16.73 12.81 20.37
C ASP A 544 -17.88 11.80 20.24
N ARG A 545 -18.33 11.51 19.03
CA ARG A 545 -19.34 10.48 18.78
C ARG A 545 -18.85 9.09 19.17
N LEU A 546 -17.61 8.75 18.84
CA LEU A 546 -16.99 7.48 19.24
C LEU A 546 -16.89 7.34 20.76
N ARG A 547 -16.49 8.41 21.45
CA ARG A 547 -16.47 8.43 22.94
C ARG A 547 -17.88 8.23 23.51
N ALA A 548 -18.90 8.86 22.90
CA ALA A 548 -20.29 8.68 23.31
C ALA A 548 -20.81 7.24 23.09
N MET A 549 -20.25 6.49 22.12
CA MET A 549 -20.55 5.07 21.91
C MET A 549 -19.87 4.15 22.92
N GLY A 550 -18.95 4.66 23.75
CA GLY A 550 -18.23 3.90 24.78
C GLY A 550 -16.78 3.57 24.42
N VAL A 551 -16.20 4.17 23.39
CA VAL A 551 -14.76 4.10 23.10
C VAL A 551 -14.00 4.79 24.23
N ALA A 552 -13.03 4.08 24.83
CA ALA A 552 -12.29 4.56 25.99
C ALA A 552 -11.34 5.72 25.64
N LYS A 553 -10.70 5.67 24.45
CA LYS A 553 -9.84 6.73 23.95
C LYS A 553 -9.77 6.73 22.43
N VAL A 554 -9.68 7.93 21.86
CA VAL A 554 -9.49 8.13 20.41
C VAL A 554 -8.15 8.83 20.21
N TYR A 555 -7.31 8.28 19.33
CA TYR A 555 -6.02 8.82 18.92
C TYR A 555 -6.09 9.31 17.48
N THR A 556 -5.52 10.46 17.23
CA THR A 556 -5.42 11.10 15.92
C THR A 556 -3.96 11.24 15.51
N PRO A 557 -3.62 11.69 14.29
CA PRO A 557 -2.23 11.94 13.91
C PRO A 557 -1.50 12.98 14.78
N LYS A 558 -2.22 13.74 15.62
CA LYS A 558 -1.62 14.61 16.65
C LYS A 558 -0.95 13.81 17.77
N ASP A 559 -1.41 12.58 18.01
CA ASP A 559 -0.91 11.67 19.03
C ASP A 559 0.24 10.82 18.48
N PHE A 560 1.33 11.45 18.06
CA PHE A 560 2.45 10.77 17.39
C PHE A 560 3.42 10.05 18.34
N GLU A 561 3.37 10.36 19.65
CA GLU A 561 4.24 9.76 20.68
C GLU A 561 3.71 8.36 21.08
N LEU A 562 4.25 7.31 20.49
CA LEU A 562 3.81 5.93 20.76
C LEU A 562 4.00 5.53 22.24
N ASN A 563 5.03 6.03 22.90
CA ASN A 563 5.27 5.75 24.32
C ASN A 563 4.13 6.27 25.19
N ARG A 564 3.59 7.45 24.89
CA ARG A 564 2.43 8.00 25.58
C ARG A 564 1.19 7.16 25.36
N ILE A 565 0.98 6.67 24.15
CA ILE A 565 -0.12 5.74 23.84
C ILE A 565 0.02 4.47 24.68
N MET A 566 1.23 3.91 24.82
CA MET A 566 1.46 2.71 25.63
C MET A 566 1.15 2.95 27.11
N ILE A 567 1.56 4.09 27.67
CA ILE A 567 1.23 4.48 29.07
C ILE A 567 -0.29 4.58 29.26
N ASP A 568 -0.99 5.20 28.31
CA ASP A 568 -2.45 5.31 28.35
C ASP A 568 -3.12 3.94 28.33
N LEU A 569 -2.67 3.01 27.47
CA LEU A 569 -3.21 1.65 27.40
C LEU A 569 -3.04 0.90 28.72
N VAL A 570 -1.86 0.98 29.32
CA VAL A 570 -1.59 0.38 30.64
C VAL A 570 -2.53 0.98 31.71
N GLY A 571 -2.69 2.32 31.71
CA GLY A 571 -3.57 3.01 32.65
C GLY A 571 -5.04 2.63 32.49
N LEU A 572 -5.51 2.45 31.26
CA LEU A 572 -6.88 2.00 30.98
C LEU A 572 -7.15 0.59 31.54
N VAL A 573 -6.19 -0.32 31.40
CA VAL A 573 -6.32 -1.69 31.95
C VAL A 573 -6.22 -1.68 33.46
N ASP A 574 -5.33 -0.87 34.07
CA ASP A 574 -5.18 -0.77 35.53
C ASP A 574 -6.43 -0.19 36.19
N ALA A 575 -7.15 0.69 35.50
CA ALA A 575 -8.38 1.31 35.99
C ALA A 575 -9.65 0.48 35.71
N ALA A 576 -9.58 -0.52 34.80
CA ALA A 576 -10.72 -1.35 34.49
C ALA A 576 -11.08 -2.26 35.69
N PRO A 577 -12.38 -2.43 36.01
CA PRO A 577 -12.77 -3.37 37.06
C PRO A 577 -12.32 -4.78 36.65
N LEU A 578 -11.58 -5.45 37.53
CA LEU A 578 -11.28 -6.87 37.37
C LEU A 578 -12.60 -7.61 37.18
N ALA A 579 -12.70 -8.40 36.09
CA ALA A 579 -13.88 -9.20 35.88
C ALA A 579 -14.13 -10.03 37.15
N ALA A 580 -15.32 -9.89 37.76
CA ALA A 580 -15.71 -10.73 38.89
C ALA A 580 -15.79 -12.17 38.37
N GLU A 581 -15.02 -13.08 38.99
CA GLU A 581 -15.05 -14.52 38.76
C GLU A 581 -16.47 -15.11 38.87
#